data_82e6020715df9fd4fd1eb3b7ef22aa33
#
_entry.id   82e6020715df9fd4fd1eb3b7ef22aa33
#
_cell.length_a   1.000
_cell.length_b   1.000
_cell.length_c   1.000
_cell.angle_alpha   90.00
_cell.angle_beta   90.00
_cell.angle_gamma   90.00
#
_symmetry.space_group_name_H-M   'P 1'
#
loop_
_entity.id
_entity.type
_entity.pdbx_description
1 polymer ?
#
loop_
_entity_poly.entity_id
_entity_poly.type
_entity_poly.pdbx_seq_one_letter_code
_entity_poly.pdbx_strand_id
1 'polypeptide(L)'
;MATGASLLPTALSACGNAVAATATDGYRTVKDMHGRTVKVPRSVKRLVCTGSGALRVASYLGAWDLLVGIESSDLRYKNDPKRDYAFANHNRFKSLPVIGKGGGTGYTANPEAILAVEPDVILTGYAPEAAEQLARETGIPVVSVYYLSLGLVNDSFLKAIDLAGRILGCEARAKSIVKFIENVQADLQKRVHSRGQEVGPSVYPGAVTFSGAHGFAGTYSRFGPLAAVGARSISDRQDREGFYETDLEFVLQQDPDLIFLDPGNLSIVAEEAKNKRDYFVSLKAVKTGNVYAMPSYNQYSTNIAYSLANAYYAGTVLFPEAFADVNFAAKFDEIVSFFNGRGWYEHMAPLGQPYGRIAFPGI
;
A
#
# COMPACT_ATOMS: atom_id res chain seq x y z
N MET A 1 -11.91 -22.11 26.73
CA MET A 1 -11.83 -20.68 27.09
C MET A 1 -10.41 -20.25 26.80
N ALA A 2 -10.18 -19.67 25.63
CA ALA A 2 -8.90 -19.09 25.24
C ALA A 2 -9.09 -17.59 25.25
N THR A 3 -8.44 -16.92 26.20
CA THR A 3 -8.43 -15.48 26.36
C THR A 3 -7.66 -14.85 25.20
N GLY A 4 -8.38 -14.28 24.26
CA GLY A 4 -7.78 -13.45 23.22
C GLY A 4 -7.15 -12.22 23.88
N ALA A 5 -5.83 -12.13 23.84
CA ALA A 5 -5.11 -10.94 24.23
C ALA A 5 -5.42 -9.83 23.21
N SER A 6 -6.29 -8.93 23.58
CA SER A 6 -6.51 -7.65 22.90
C SER A 6 -5.23 -6.84 23.00
N LEU A 7 -4.49 -6.74 21.90
CA LEU A 7 -3.41 -5.78 21.78
C LEU A 7 -4.05 -4.39 21.66
N LEU A 8 -4.10 -3.68 22.79
CA LEU A 8 -4.43 -2.25 22.81
C LEU A 8 -3.57 -1.52 21.77
N PRO A 9 -4.13 -0.56 21.01
CA PRO A 9 -3.37 0.25 20.08
C PRO A 9 -2.34 1.04 20.90
N THR A 10 -1.08 0.62 20.81
CA THR A 10 0.03 1.46 21.30
C THR A 10 -0.03 2.76 20.55
N ALA A 11 -0.28 3.86 21.26
CA ALA A 11 -0.22 5.20 20.69
C ALA A 11 1.04 5.30 19.84
N LEU A 12 0.88 5.79 18.60
CA LEU A 12 2.01 6.10 17.71
C LEU A 12 2.89 7.10 18.49
N SER A 13 3.93 6.58 19.14
CA SER A 13 4.86 7.38 19.91
C SER A 13 5.61 8.24 18.91
N ALA A 14 5.57 9.57 19.08
CA ALA A 14 6.41 10.48 18.33
C ALA A 14 7.86 10.00 18.37
N CYS A 15 8.60 10.17 17.28
CA CYS A 15 10.02 9.82 17.21
C CYS A 15 10.74 10.44 18.41
N GLY A 16 11.19 9.61 19.34
CA GLY A 16 11.75 10.08 20.63
C GLY A 16 13.13 10.72 20.44
N ASN A 17 13.45 11.65 21.32
CA ASN A 17 14.72 12.38 21.36
C ASN A 17 15.92 11.43 21.29
N ALA A 18 16.72 11.56 20.23
CA ALA A 18 18.02 10.90 20.14
C ALA A 18 18.90 11.38 21.30
N VAL A 19 19.42 10.43 22.09
CA VAL A 19 20.43 10.68 23.12
C VAL A 19 21.60 11.42 22.49
N ALA A 20 22.04 12.52 23.10
CA ALA A 20 23.17 13.31 22.69
C ALA A 20 24.43 12.45 22.56
N ALA A 21 24.83 12.14 21.35
CA ALA A 21 26.11 11.51 21.05
C ALA A 21 27.20 12.60 21.01
N THR A 22 28.32 12.35 21.70
CA THR A 22 29.53 13.14 21.70
C THR A 22 29.99 13.54 20.31
N ALA A 23 30.43 14.78 20.14
CA ALA A 23 30.78 15.43 18.90
C ALA A 23 31.82 14.67 18.06
N THR A 24 31.36 14.00 17.05
CA THR A 24 32.12 13.68 15.84
C THR A 24 31.21 14.01 14.66
N ASP A 25 31.68 14.90 13.79
CA ASP A 25 31.07 15.39 12.56
C ASP A 25 29.55 15.15 12.47
N GLY A 26 28.72 16.19 12.54
CA GLY A 26 27.25 16.11 12.64
C GLY A 26 26.52 15.33 11.52
N TYR A 27 27.28 14.52 10.77
CA TYR A 27 26.80 13.73 9.62
C TYR A 27 27.16 12.25 9.75
N ARG A 28 26.46 11.41 8.98
CA ARG A 28 26.73 9.98 8.76
C ARG A 28 26.49 9.63 7.29
N THR A 29 27.08 8.55 6.83
CA THR A 29 26.88 8.03 5.48
C THR A 29 25.91 6.85 5.50
N VAL A 30 24.96 6.84 4.56
CA VAL A 30 24.01 5.75 4.34
C VAL A 30 24.03 5.29 2.89
N LYS A 31 23.70 4.02 2.65
CA LYS A 31 23.33 3.53 1.31
C LYS A 31 21.82 3.59 1.19
N ASP A 32 21.33 4.26 0.15
CA ASP A 32 19.89 4.35 -0.12
C ASP A 32 19.35 3.14 -0.91
N MET A 33 18.05 3.14 -1.19
CA MET A 33 17.39 2.01 -1.86
C MET A 33 17.81 1.82 -3.32
N HIS A 34 18.49 2.80 -3.92
CA HIS A 34 19.13 2.69 -5.23
C HIS A 34 20.63 2.35 -5.15
N GLY A 35 21.15 2.10 -3.94
CA GLY A 35 22.58 1.78 -3.72
C GLY A 35 23.49 3.01 -3.72
N ARG A 36 22.96 4.23 -3.82
CA ARG A 36 23.73 5.48 -3.77
C ARG A 36 24.22 5.72 -2.35
N THR A 37 25.44 6.25 -2.24
CA THR A 37 26.03 6.66 -0.97
C THR A 37 25.69 8.12 -0.70
N VAL A 38 24.93 8.38 0.37
CA VAL A 38 24.46 9.72 0.73
C VAL A 38 24.94 10.11 2.12
N LYS A 39 25.51 11.31 2.25
CA LYS A 39 25.91 11.90 3.54
C LYS A 39 24.69 12.64 4.12
N VAL A 40 24.16 12.19 5.27
CA VAL A 40 22.96 12.73 5.91
C VAL A 40 23.27 13.25 7.32
N PRO A 41 22.53 14.24 7.85
CA PRO A 41 22.67 14.68 9.23
C PRO A 41 22.41 13.52 10.22
N ARG A 42 23.11 13.50 11.34
CA ARG A 42 22.85 12.53 12.42
C ARG A 42 21.53 12.78 13.13
N SER A 43 21.09 14.03 13.18
CA SER A 43 19.80 14.45 13.72
C SER A 43 19.03 15.20 12.65
N VAL A 44 17.86 14.68 12.29
CA VAL A 44 16.92 15.29 11.34
C VAL A 44 15.79 15.93 12.13
N LYS A 45 15.54 17.20 11.87
CA LYS A 45 14.44 17.97 12.48
C LYS A 45 13.45 18.50 11.44
N ARG A 46 13.90 18.60 10.20
CA ARG A 46 13.14 19.16 9.08
C ARG A 46 13.18 18.19 7.91
N LEU A 47 12.03 17.64 7.57
CA LEU A 47 11.87 16.59 6.56
C LEU A 47 10.99 17.06 5.41
N VAL A 48 11.39 16.76 4.20
CA VAL A 48 10.55 16.80 3.02
C VAL A 48 10.47 15.40 2.42
N CYS A 49 9.29 15.01 1.94
CA CYS A 49 9.07 13.76 1.20
C CYS A 49 8.55 14.08 -0.20
N THR A 50 9.15 13.46 -1.22
CA THR A 50 8.78 13.63 -2.64
C THR A 50 8.63 12.29 -3.35
N GLY A 51 7.77 12.25 -4.37
CA GLY A 51 7.57 11.05 -5.16
C GLY A 51 6.81 9.93 -4.43
N SER A 52 6.54 8.85 -5.16
CA SER A 52 5.65 7.79 -4.70
C SER A 52 6.22 7.01 -3.50
N GLY A 53 5.41 6.84 -2.47
CA GLY A 53 5.73 6.02 -1.29
C GLY A 53 6.55 6.70 -0.20
N ALA A 54 7.31 7.77 -0.47
CA ALA A 54 8.19 8.39 0.51
C ALA A 54 7.43 8.94 1.73
N LEU A 55 6.34 9.67 1.50
CA LEU A 55 5.53 10.21 2.60
C LEU A 55 4.78 9.10 3.36
N ARG A 56 4.42 7.99 2.70
CA ARG A 56 3.84 6.82 3.39
C ARG A 56 4.84 6.21 4.37
N VAL A 57 6.09 6.01 3.95
CA VAL A 57 7.17 5.51 4.83
C VAL A 57 7.35 6.41 6.04
N ALA A 58 7.47 7.73 5.85
CA ALA A 58 7.58 8.69 6.94
C ALA A 58 6.36 8.68 7.86
N SER A 59 5.14 8.60 7.30
CA SER A 59 3.88 8.57 8.06
C SER A 59 3.75 7.30 8.91
N TYR A 60 4.09 6.14 8.38
CA TYR A 60 4.07 4.87 9.11
C TYR A 60 5.06 4.84 10.27
N LEU A 61 6.19 5.55 10.13
CA LEU A 61 7.15 5.77 11.21
C LEU A 61 6.67 6.77 12.27
N GLY A 62 5.58 7.50 12.01
CA GLY A 62 5.10 8.55 12.90
C GLY A 62 5.93 9.85 12.83
N ALA A 63 6.66 10.06 11.75
CA ALA A 63 7.59 11.17 11.57
C ALA A 63 6.93 12.46 11.03
N TRP A 64 5.60 12.59 11.15
CA TRP A 64 4.86 13.74 10.62
C TRP A 64 5.22 15.08 11.28
N ASP A 65 5.69 15.10 12.53
CA ASP A 65 6.10 16.34 13.21
C ASP A 65 7.43 16.91 12.67
N LEU A 66 8.16 16.10 11.88
CA LEU A 66 9.36 16.55 11.17
C LEU A 66 9.04 17.19 9.80
N LEU A 67 7.83 16.99 9.28
CA LEU A 67 7.46 17.47 7.94
C LEU A 67 7.36 18.99 7.90
N VAL A 68 8.07 19.61 6.95
CA VAL A 68 8.06 21.05 6.71
C VAL A 68 7.48 21.44 5.35
N GLY A 69 7.10 20.46 4.52
CA GLY A 69 6.48 20.67 3.21
C GLY A 69 5.74 19.44 2.73
N ILE A 70 4.81 19.62 1.80
CA ILE A 70 3.91 18.58 1.29
C ILE A 70 3.74 18.69 -0.23
N GLU A 71 3.61 17.55 -0.93
CA GLU A 71 3.17 17.56 -2.33
C GLU A 71 1.67 17.84 -2.43
N SER A 72 1.24 18.71 -3.36
CA SER A 72 -0.17 19.09 -3.49
C SER A 72 -1.11 17.91 -3.78
N SER A 73 -0.57 16.84 -4.38
CA SER A 73 -1.34 15.62 -4.63
C SER A 73 -1.86 14.96 -3.35
N ASP A 74 -1.12 15.05 -2.24
CA ASP A 74 -1.50 14.43 -0.97
C ASP A 74 -2.65 15.17 -0.28
N LEU A 75 -2.82 16.47 -0.57
CA LEU A 75 -3.91 17.27 -0.02
C LEU A 75 -5.29 16.91 -0.62
N ARG A 76 -5.33 16.23 -1.76
CA ARG A 76 -6.58 15.84 -2.43
C ARG A 76 -7.30 14.66 -1.75
N TYR A 77 -6.61 13.91 -0.89
CA TYR A 77 -7.14 12.68 -0.27
C TYR A 77 -7.85 12.89 1.07
N LYS A 78 -8.44 14.07 1.27
CA LYS A 78 -9.24 14.37 2.48
C LYS A 78 -10.40 13.40 2.68
N ASN A 79 -11.10 13.06 1.58
CA ASN A 79 -12.30 12.22 1.57
C ASN A 79 -12.11 10.97 0.68
N ASP A 80 -10.87 10.55 0.45
CA ASP A 80 -10.55 9.38 -0.37
C ASP A 80 -9.56 8.49 0.39
N PRO A 81 -10.02 7.33 0.92
CA PRO A 81 -9.19 6.44 1.72
C PRO A 81 -8.16 5.66 0.90
N LYS A 82 -8.18 5.71 -0.44
CA LYS A 82 -7.21 5.00 -1.29
C LYS A 82 -5.76 5.35 -0.96
N ARG A 83 -5.49 6.59 -0.55
CA ARG A 83 -4.17 7.03 -0.05
C ARG A 83 -4.21 7.14 1.46
N ASP A 84 -4.07 6.01 2.13
CA ASP A 84 -4.26 5.78 3.57
C ASP A 84 -3.60 6.83 4.49
N TYR A 85 -2.30 7.06 4.33
CA TYR A 85 -1.55 8.01 5.14
C TYR A 85 -2.02 9.47 4.95
N ALA A 86 -2.42 9.84 3.73
CA ALA A 86 -2.92 11.17 3.42
C ALA A 86 -4.35 11.37 3.95
N PHE A 87 -5.20 10.34 3.83
CA PHE A 87 -6.53 10.32 4.43
C PHE A 87 -6.46 10.41 5.97
N ALA A 88 -5.58 9.63 6.60
CA ALA A 88 -5.41 9.64 8.05
C ALA A 88 -4.92 10.98 8.59
N ASN A 89 -3.97 11.62 7.90
CA ASN A 89 -3.22 12.78 8.39
C ASN A 89 -3.55 14.10 7.68
N HIS A 90 -4.65 14.17 6.92
CA HIS A 90 -5.01 15.36 6.16
C HIS A 90 -5.00 16.64 7.01
N ASN A 91 -5.53 16.58 8.23
CA ASN A 91 -5.57 17.75 9.11
C ASN A 91 -4.19 18.24 9.55
N ARG A 92 -3.17 17.36 9.60
CA ARG A 92 -1.77 17.72 9.86
C ARG A 92 -1.12 18.32 8.62
N PHE A 93 -1.44 17.78 7.44
CA PHE A 93 -0.78 18.15 6.19
C PHE A 93 -1.30 19.45 5.56
N LYS A 94 -2.60 19.78 5.77
CA LYS A 94 -3.27 20.91 5.11
C LYS A 94 -2.65 22.29 5.35
N SER A 95 -1.85 22.44 6.39
CA SER A 95 -1.19 23.71 6.76
C SER A 95 0.26 23.77 6.29
N LEU A 96 0.81 22.68 5.74
CA LEU A 96 2.19 22.66 5.26
C LEU A 96 2.33 23.37 3.92
N PRO A 97 3.46 24.09 3.68
CA PRO A 97 3.78 24.63 2.36
C PRO A 97 3.82 23.56 1.27
N VAL A 98 3.34 23.91 0.08
CA VAL A 98 3.40 23.01 -1.07
C VAL A 98 4.77 23.07 -1.73
N ILE A 99 5.45 21.92 -1.81
CA ILE A 99 6.83 21.79 -2.31
C ILE A 99 6.91 21.10 -3.68
N GLY A 100 5.79 20.84 -4.32
CA GLY A 100 5.71 20.19 -5.62
C GLY A 100 4.31 19.66 -5.90
N LYS A 101 4.11 19.12 -7.10
CA LYS A 101 2.81 18.59 -7.52
C LYS A 101 2.55 17.19 -6.97
N GLY A 102 3.50 16.28 -7.10
CA GLY A 102 3.34 14.86 -6.78
C GLY A 102 2.29 14.13 -7.62
N GLY A 103 1.98 12.89 -7.25
CA GLY A 103 0.87 12.12 -7.81
C GLY A 103 1.14 11.42 -9.14
N GLY A 104 2.35 11.54 -9.70
CA GLY A 104 2.80 10.86 -10.91
C GLY A 104 4.07 10.05 -10.68
N THR A 105 4.58 9.41 -11.74
CA THR A 105 5.84 8.67 -11.73
C THR A 105 7.06 9.54 -12.08
N GLY A 106 6.82 10.72 -12.65
CA GLY A 106 7.87 11.65 -13.08
C GLY A 106 8.33 12.61 -11.97
N TYR A 107 9.36 13.38 -12.30
CA TYR A 107 9.89 14.46 -11.46
C TYR A 107 8.88 15.60 -11.36
N THR A 108 8.40 15.89 -10.17
CA THR A 108 7.35 16.88 -9.90
C THR A 108 7.67 17.80 -8.72
N ALA A 109 8.88 17.70 -8.17
CA ALA A 109 9.36 18.57 -7.10
C ALA A 109 9.52 20.01 -7.59
N ASN A 110 9.39 20.97 -6.68
CA ASN A 110 9.75 22.37 -6.90
C ASN A 110 10.96 22.70 -6.02
N PRO A 111 12.19 22.74 -6.57
CA PRO A 111 13.41 22.97 -5.80
C PRO A 111 13.40 24.30 -5.02
N GLU A 112 12.87 25.38 -5.59
CA GLU A 112 12.79 26.67 -4.93
C GLU A 112 11.87 26.62 -3.68
N ALA A 113 10.70 25.98 -3.82
CA ALA A 113 9.78 25.80 -2.71
C ALA A 113 10.36 24.87 -1.62
N ILE A 114 11.15 23.86 -2.01
CA ILE A 114 11.87 22.99 -1.08
C ILE A 114 12.95 23.77 -0.33
N LEU A 115 13.75 24.59 -1.02
CA LEU A 115 14.77 25.42 -0.39
C LEU A 115 14.16 26.42 0.58
N ALA A 116 13.00 26.99 0.26
CA ALA A 116 12.30 27.94 1.12
C ALA A 116 11.83 27.34 2.47
N VAL A 117 11.65 26.03 2.53
CA VAL A 117 11.29 25.33 3.79
C VAL A 117 12.49 24.69 4.48
N GLU A 118 13.71 24.92 4.04
CA GLU A 118 15.00 24.57 4.66
C GLU A 118 15.00 23.15 5.29
N PRO A 119 14.77 22.06 4.54
CA PRO A 119 14.80 20.73 5.11
C PRO A 119 16.25 20.24 5.34
N ASP A 120 16.45 19.44 6.37
CA ASP A 120 17.72 18.77 6.66
C ASP A 120 18.00 17.60 5.71
N VAL A 121 16.92 16.96 5.24
CA VAL A 121 16.96 15.80 4.35
C VAL A 121 15.66 15.71 3.53
N ILE A 122 15.79 15.16 2.33
CA ILE A 122 14.66 14.81 1.47
C ILE A 122 14.61 13.29 1.36
N LEU A 123 13.50 12.66 1.77
CA LEU A 123 13.19 11.28 1.41
C LEU A 123 12.45 11.26 0.07
N THR A 124 12.84 10.37 -0.84
CA THR A 124 12.22 10.34 -2.16
C THR A 124 11.87 8.94 -2.64
N GLY A 125 10.76 8.85 -3.40
CA GLY A 125 10.39 7.67 -4.19
C GLY A 125 10.71 7.80 -5.68
N TYR A 126 11.48 8.81 -6.08
CA TYR A 126 11.89 9.00 -7.47
C TYR A 126 12.89 7.95 -7.94
N ALA A 127 12.96 7.77 -9.27
CA ALA A 127 14.03 7.03 -9.94
C ALA A 127 15.42 7.66 -9.65
N PRO A 128 16.53 6.91 -9.82
CA PRO A 128 17.86 7.38 -9.47
C PRO A 128 18.23 8.73 -10.10
N GLU A 129 17.95 8.91 -11.39
CA GLU A 129 18.29 10.13 -12.14
C GLU A 129 17.54 11.36 -11.60
N ALA A 130 16.25 11.21 -11.29
CA ALA A 130 15.43 12.27 -10.72
C ALA A 130 15.84 12.61 -9.27
N ALA A 131 16.23 11.60 -8.49
CA ALA A 131 16.76 11.81 -7.14
C ALA A 131 18.10 12.55 -7.15
N GLU A 132 19.00 12.23 -8.11
CA GLU A 132 20.25 12.95 -8.30
C GLU A 132 20.05 14.37 -8.82
N GLN A 133 19.09 14.56 -9.73
CA GLN A 133 18.71 15.89 -10.21
C GLN A 133 18.26 16.76 -9.03
N LEU A 134 17.34 16.27 -8.19
CA LEU A 134 16.86 17.00 -7.02
C LEU A 134 17.99 17.33 -6.04
N ALA A 135 18.95 16.42 -5.82
CA ALA A 135 20.09 16.66 -4.97
C ALA A 135 21.01 17.78 -5.52
N ARG A 136 21.23 17.80 -6.84
CA ARG A 136 22.04 18.85 -7.49
C ARG A 136 21.34 20.22 -7.44
N GLU A 137 20.03 20.26 -7.68
CA GLU A 137 19.25 21.50 -7.72
C GLU A 137 19.10 22.15 -6.33
N THR A 138 19.03 21.33 -5.28
CA THR A 138 18.80 21.84 -3.92
C THR A 138 20.06 21.89 -3.06
N GLY A 139 21.08 21.10 -3.34
CA GLY A 139 22.23 20.92 -2.46
C GLY A 139 21.90 20.16 -1.16
N ILE A 140 20.66 19.71 -0.97
CA ILE A 140 20.17 19.00 0.22
C ILE A 140 20.38 17.49 0.03
N PRO A 141 20.72 16.71 1.09
CA PRO A 141 20.79 15.27 1.01
C PRO A 141 19.44 14.64 0.56
N VAL A 142 19.44 13.93 -0.56
CA VAL A 142 18.27 13.21 -1.10
C VAL A 142 18.49 11.71 -0.97
N VAL A 143 17.65 11.05 -0.18
CA VAL A 143 17.75 9.61 0.11
C VAL A 143 16.54 8.90 -0.49
N SER A 144 16.79 7.94 -1.37
CA SER A 144 15.73 7.08 -1.89
C SER A 144 15.26 6.10 -0.83
N VAL A 145 13.94 6.08 -0.65
CA VAL A 145 13.20 5.06 0.12
C VAL A 145 12.25 4.29 -0.79
N TYR A 146 12.61 4.21 -2.08
CA TYR A 146 11.82 3.51 -3.09
C TYR A 146 11.64 2.04 -2.71
N TYR A 147 10.43 1.51 -2.90
CA TYR A 147 10.12 0.10 -2.73
C TYR A 147 9.16 -0.40 -3.82
N LEU A 148 9.31 -1.67 -4.18
CA LEU A 148 8.53 -2.32 -5.23
C LEU A 148 7.18 -2.80 -4.71
N SER A 149 6.22 -2.92 -5.63
CA SER A 149 4.84 -3.36 -5.37
C SER A 149 4.62 -4.82 -5.79
N LEU A 150 5.52 -5.73 -5.44
CA LEU A 150 5.40 -7.15 -5.75
C LEU A 150 5.06 -7.96 -4.49
N GLY A 151 4.13 -8.92 -4.64
CA GLY A 151 3.71 -9.78 -3.53
C GLY A 151 2.87 -9.06 -2.46
N LEU A 152 2.73 -9.68 -1.29
CA LEU A 152 1.97 -9.13 -0.17
C LEU A 152 2.72 -7.96 0.49
N VAL A 153 3.96 -8.20 0.88
CA VAL A 153 4.92 -7.21 1.35
C VAL A 153 6.29 -7.59 0.78
N ASN A 154 6.93 -6.67 0.12
CA ASN A 154 8.24 -6.88 -0.49
C ASN A 154 9.36 -6.54 0.50
N ASP A 155 10.48 -7.29 0.45
CA ASP A 155 11.69 -7.01 1.24
C ASP A 155 12.22 -5.59 1.05
N SER A 156 11.99 -4.99 -0.12
CA SER A 156 12.38 -3.60 -0.37
C SER A 156 11.64 -2.62 0.54
N PHE A 157 10.35 -2.89 0.91
CA PHE A 157 9.64 -2.08 1.90
C PHE A 157 10.25 -2.21 3.29
N LEU A 158 10.59 -3.42 3.72
CA LEU A 158 11.21 -3.66 5.04
C LEU A 158 12.57 -2.95 5.14
N LYS A 159 13.35 -2.97 4.07
CA LYS A 159 14.62 -2.22 3.97
C LYS A 159 14.42 -0.71 3.97
N ALA A 160 13.41 -0.21 3.24
CA ALA A 160 13.10 1.22 3.18
C ALA A 160 12.64 1.77 4.54
N ILE A 161 11.79 1.00 5.27
CA ILE A 161 11.32 1.40 6.59
C ILE A 161 12.45 1.40 7.63
N ASP A 162 13.36 0.41 7.58
CA ASP A 162 14.54 0.37 8.44
C ASP A 162 15.50 1.54 8.16
N LEU A 163 15.81 1.79 6.89
CA LEU A 163 16.65 2.90 6.46
C LEU A 163 16.08 4.24 6.92
N ALA A 164 14.80 4.50 6.62
CA ALA A 164 14.14 5.74 7.03
C ALA A 164 14.05 5.85 8.56
N GLY A 165 13.75 4.74 9.26
CA GLY A 165 13.75 4.70 10.73
C GLY A 165 15.08 5.14 11.33
N ARG A 166 16.20 4.65 10.80
CA ARG A 166 17.54 5.06 11.22
C ARG A 166 17.80 6.54 10.92
N ILE A 167 17.41 7.03 9.74
CA ILE A 167 17.63 8.44 9.36
C ILE A 167 16.83 9.39 10.25
N LEU A 168 15.60 9.05 10.56
CA LEU A 168 14.66 9.91 11.29
C LEU A 168 14.66 9.70 12.81
N GLY A 169 15.50 8.79 13.35
CA GLY A 169 15.51 8.47 14.78
C GLY A 169 14.27 7.72 15.25
N CYS A 170 13.66 6.92 14.36
CA CYS A 170 12.42 6.16 14.60
C CYS A 170 12.65 4.64 14.56
N GLU A 171 13.83 4.16 14.96
CA GLU A 171 14.24 2.74 14.85
C GLU A 171 13.32 1.80 15.63
N ALA A 172 12.86 2.22 16.81
CA ALA A 172 11.94 1.41 17.60
C ALA A 172 10.61 1.17 16.86
N ARG A 173 10.08 2.21 16.21
CA ARG A 173 8.86 2.12 15.40
C ARG A 173 9.08 1.28 14.15
N ALA A 174 10.21 1.45 13.47
CA ALA A 174 10.59 0.65 12.31
C ALA A 174 10.61 -0.86 12.66
N LYS A 175 11.25 -1.23 13.76
CA LYS A 175 11.27 -2.61 14.28
C LYS A 175 9.86 -3.13 14.60
N SER A 176 9.00 -2.30 15.21
CA SER A 176 7.61 -2.67 15.49
C SER A 176 6.82 -2.95 14.21
N ILE A 177 7.04 -2.15 13.14
CA ILE A 177 6.40 -2.36 11.83
C ILE A 177 6.86 -3.69 11.21
N VAL A 178 8.16 -3.95 11.19
CA VAL A 178 8.70 -5.23 10.68
C VAL A 178 8.09 -6.41 11.45
N LYS A 179 8.10 -6.35 12.78
CA LYS A 179 7.54 -7.42 13.62
C LYS A 179 6.04 -7.62 13.41
N PHE A 180 5.27 -6.55 13.24
CA PHE A 180 3.84 -6.65 12.96
C PHE A 180 3.59 -7.34 11.62
N ILE A 181 4.34 -6.99 10.57
CA ILE A 181 4.24 -7.62 9.25
C ILE A 181 4.60 -9.10 9.33
N GLU A 182 5.69 -9.46 9.99
CA GLU A 182 6.10 -10.86 10.22
C GLU A 182 5.00 -11.66 10.94
N ASN A 183 4.38 -11.10 11.96
CA ASN A 183 3.29 -11.75 12.70
C ASN A 183 2.06 -11.97 11.80
N VAL A 184 1.68 -10.99 10.97
CA VAL A 184 0.59 -11.13 10.00
C VAL A 184 0.91 -12.22 8.97
N GLN A 185 2.12 -12.23 8.41
CA GLN A 185 2.54 -13.25 7.45
C GLN A 185 2.56 -14.66 8.08
N ALA A 186 3.04 -14.77 9.31
CA ALA A 186 3.06 -16.05 10.05
C ALA A 186 1.64 -16.56 10.33
N ASP A 187 0.69 -15.68 10.71
CA ASP A 187 -0.71 -16.06 10.93
C ASP A 187 -1.36 -16.54 9.62
N LEU A 188 -1.18 -15.82 8.52
CA LEU A 188 -1.69 -16.22 7.21
C LEU A 188 -1.11 -17.58 6.77
N GLN A 189 0.20 -17.79 6.91
CA GLN A 189 0.85 -19.06 6.61
C GLN A 189 0.31 -20.20 7.47
N LYS A 190 0.11 -19.97 8.77
CA LYS A 190 -0.50 -20.96 9.67
C LYS A 190 -1.88 -21.38 9.19
N ARG A 191 -2.72 -20.42 8.76
CA ARG A 191 -4.06 -20.68 8.21
C ARG A 191 -3.99 -21.47 6.91
N VAL A 192 -3.05 -21.15 6.02
CA VAL A 192 -2.79 -21.95 4.79
C VAL A 192 -2.40 -23.38 5.14
N HIS A 193 -1.47 -23.58 6.08
CA HIS A 193 -1.06 -24.92 6.48
C HIS A 193 -2.17 -25.73 7.15
N SER A 194 -3.06 -25.09 7.95
CA SER A 194 -4.16 -25.79 8.62
C SER A 194 -5.19 -26.39 7.68
N ARG A 195 -5.28 -25.91 6.43
CA ARG A 195 -6.19 -26.42 5.39
C ARG A 195 -5.70 -27.73 4.73
N GLY A 196 -4.41 -28.09 4.95
CA GLY A 196 -3.84 -29.27 4.31
C GLY A 196 -3.85 -29.19 2.79
N GLN A 197 -4.55 -30.13 2.12
CA GLN A 197 -4.69 -30.19 0.68
C GLN A 197 -6.03 -29.63 0.15
N GLU A 198 -6.75 -28.85 0.95
CA GLU A 198 -7.98 -28.21 0.50
C GLU A 198 -7.71 -27.31 -0.71
N VAL A 199 -8.38 -27.60 -1.80
CA VAL A 199 -8.33 -26.80 -3.03
C VAL A 199 -9.50 -25.82 -2.99
N GLY A 200 -9.21 -24.55 -2.75
CA GLY A 200 -10.21 -23.49 -2.78
C GLY A 200 -10.76 -23.22 -4.19
N PRO A 201 -11.78 -22.34 -4.28
CA PRO A 201 -12.34 -21.95 -5.57
C PRO A 201 -11.28 -21.29 -6.46
N SER A 202 -11.45 -21.41 -7.79
CA SER A 202 -10.66 -20.65 -8.74
C SER A 202 -11.06 -19.18 -8.70
N VAL A 203 -10.09 -18.28 -8.73
CA VAL A 203 -10.34 -16.85 -8.53
C VAL A 203 -9.69 -15.99 -9.62
N TYR A 204 -10.38 -14.92 -10.02
CA TYR A 204 -9.88 -13.93 -10.95
C TYR A 204 -9.85 -12.54 -10.27
N PRO A 205 -8.68 -11.92 -10.06
CA PRO A 205 -8.58 -10.52 -9.69
C PRO A 205 -8.65 -9.67 -10.97
N GLY A 206 -9.79 -9.04 -11.23
CA GLY A 206 -10.02 -8.21 -12.41
C GLY A 206 -10.08 -6.72 -12.08
N ALA A 207 -9.95 -5.89 -13.09
CA ALA A 207 -9.97 -4.43 -13.00
C ALA A 207 -8.93 -3.87 -11.99
N VAL A 208 -7.76 -4.52 -11.90
CA VAL A 208 -6.72 -4.16 -10.93
C VAL A 208 -6.12 -2.79 -11.27
N THR A 209 -6.07 -1.89 -10.30
CA THR A 209 -5.36 -0.61 -10.42
C THR A 209 -3.85 -0.82 -10.42
N PHE A 210 -3.17 -0.40 -11.47
CA PHE A 210 -1.70 -0.39 -11.56
C PHE A 210 -1.25 0.68 -12.56
N SER A 211 -0.50 1.68 -12.10
CA SER A 211 -0.09 2.84 -12.92
C SER A 211 -1.25 3.57 -13.62
N GLY A 212 -2.47 3.42 -13.10
CA GLY A 212 -3.71 3.95 -13.65
C GLY A 212 -4.89 3.03 -13.38
N ALA A 213 -6.06 3.42 -13.90
CA ALA A 213 -7.29 2.64 -13.87
C ALA A 213 -7.34 1.69 -15.09
N HIS A 214 -7.87 0.48 -14.89
CA HIS A 214 -7.99 -0.55 -15.93
C HIS A 214 -9.40 -1.15 -15.94
N GLY A 215 -9.81 -1.67 -17.09
CA GLY A 215 -11.02 -2.45 -17.27
C GLY A 215 -10.90 -3.88 -16.72
N PHE A 216 -11.91 -4.69 -16.99
CA PHE A 216 -12.00 -6.07 -16.51
C PHE A 216 -10.78 -6.92 -16.85
N ALA A 217 -10.15 -6.71 -18.01
CA ALA A 217 -8.96 -7.43 -18.45
C ALA A 217 -7.70 -7.13 -17.63
N GLY A 218 -7.64 -5.99 -16.92
CA GLY A 218 -6.50 -5.64 -16.09
C GLY A 218 -6.39 -6.56 -14.88
N THR A 219 -5.31 -7.34 -14.81
CA THR A 219 -5.09 -8.35 -13.78
C THR A 219 -3.64 -8.39 -13.30
N TYR A 220 -3.34 -9.29 -12.37
CA TYR A 220 -2.02 -9.34 -11.74
C TYR A 220 -1.63 -10.80 -11.46
N SER A 221 -0.51 -11.25 -12.04
CA SER A 221 0.08 -12.56 -11.70
C SER A 221 0.74 -12.50 -10.33
N ARG A 222 0.48 -13.50 -9.50
CA ARG A 222 0.89 -13.56 -8.09
C ARG A 222 0.40 -12.35 -7.29
N PHE A 223 -0.88 -12.04 -7.46
CA PHE A 223 -1.53 -10.96 -6.72
C PHE A 223 -1.37 -11.17 -5.22
N GLY A 224 -0.63 -10.27 -4.55
CA GLY A 224 -0.13 -10.46 -3.21
C GLY A 224 -1.16 -10.95 -2.18
N PRO A 225 -2.34 -10.33 -2.05
CA PRO A 225 -3.39 -10.78 -1.14
C PRO A 225 -3.88 -12.21 -1.40
N LEU A 226 -4.01 -12.61 -2.66
CA LEU A 226 -4.45 -13.97 -3.04
C LEU A 226 -3.35 -15.00 -2.81
N ALA A 227 -2.11 -14.68 -3.20
CA ALA A 227 -0.96 -15.53 -3.00
C ALA A 227 -0.70 -15.81 -1.50
N ALA A 228 -0.90 -14.81 -0.64
CA ALA A 228 -0.69 -14.93 0.81
C ALA A 228 -1.64 -15.92 1.49
N VAL A 229 -2.80 -16.18 0.90
CA VAL A 229 -3.78 -17.17 1.40
C VAL A 229 -3.78 -18.45 0.58
N GLY A 230 -2.81 -18.63 -0.33
CA GLY A 230 -2.71 -19.82 -1.16
C GLY A 230 -3.91 -20.03 -2.08
N ALA A 231 -4.48 -18.95 -2.62
CA ALA A 231 -5.60 -19.01 -3.54
C ALA A 231 -5.17 -19.51 -4.91
N ARG A 232 -6.09 -20.22 -5.61
CA ARG A 232 -5.88 -20.66 -6.98
C ARG A 232 -6.29 -19.55 -7.96
N SER A 233 -5.40 -18.59 -8.19
CA SER A 233 -5.64 -17.52 -9.14
C SER A 233 -5.42 -17.97 -10.58
N ILE A 234 -6.41 -17.76 -11.46
CA ILE A 234 -6.26 -18.03 -12.90
C ILE A 234 -5.27 -17.06 -13.57
N SER A 235 -4.97 -15.96 -12.91
CA SER A 235 -3.99 -14.96 -13.39
C SER A 235 -2.55 -15.38 -13.13
N ASP A 236 -2.29 -16.43 -12.33
CA ASP A 236 -0.95 -16.90 -11.99
C ASP A 236 -0.38 -17.74 -13.14
N ARG A 237 0.09 -17.07 -14.19
CA ARG A 237 0.70 -17.69 -15.36
C ARG A 237 2.21 -17.76 -15.21
N GLN A 238 2.83 -18.83 -15.74
CA GLN A 238 4.28 -19.02 -15.67
C GLN A 238 5.07 -18.01 -16.51
N ASP A 239 4.45 -17.49 -17.59
CA ASP A 239 5.04 -16.53 -18.52
C ASP A 239 4.78 -15.06 -18.14
N ARG A 240 4.13 -14.79 -17.00
CA ARG A 240 3.76 -13.44 -16.54
C ARG A 240 4.16 -13.22 -15.10
N GLU A 241 4.59 -12.01 -14.82
CA GLU A 241 4.85 -11.53 -13.47
C GLU A 241 4.32 -10.10 -13.32
N GLY A 242 3.64 -9.84 -12.20
CA GLY A 242 3.08 -8.53 -11.93
C GLY A 242 1.82 -8.24 -12.74
N PHE A 243 1.59 -6.94 -13.01
CA PHE A 243 0.43 -6.47 -13.75
C PHE A 243 0.53 -6.81 -15.24
N TYR A 244 -0.60 -7.23 -15.82
CA TYR A 244 -0.79 -7.38 -17.28
C TYR A 244 -2.27 -7.28 -17.63
N GLU A 245 -2.56 -7.02 -18.90
CA GLU A 245 -3.90 -7.19 -19.45
C GLU A 245 -4.03 -8.57 -20.07
N THR A 246 -5.05 -9.31 -19.63
CA THR A 246 -5.32 -10.66 -20.12
C THR A 246 -6.30 -10.62 -21.28
N ASP A 247 -6.36 -11.72 -22.04
CA ASP A 247 -7.40 -11.92 -23.03
C ASP A 247 -8.72 -12.32 -22.32
N LEU A 248 -9.83 -11.70 -22.72
CA LEU A 248 -11.16 -12.05 -22.22
C LEU A 248 -11.56 -13.49 -22.58
N GLU A 249 -11.13 -14.00 -23.73
CA GLU A 249 -11.35 -15.38 -24.12
C GLU A 249 -10.65 -16.35 -23.16
N PHE A 250 -9.44 -16.03 -22.71
CA PHE A 250 -8.75 -16.81 -21.68
C PHE A 250 -9.56 -16.86 -20.38
N VAL A 251 -10.09 -15.71 -19.91
CA VAL A 251 -10.91 -15.69 -18.69
C VAL A 251 -12.17 -16.53 -18.85
N LEU A 252 -12.80 -16.48 -20.03
CA LEU A 252 -13.98 -17.30 -20.34
C LEU A 252 -13.66 -18.80 -20.33
N GLN A 253 -12.53 -19.20 -20.91
CA GLN A 253 -12.09 -20.60 -20.92
C GLN A 253 -11.76 -21.14 -19.54
N GLN A 254 -11.17 -20.29 -18.66
CA GLN A 254 -10.87 -20.67 -17.29
C GLN A 254 -12.12 -20.65 -16.39
N ASP A 255 -13.13 -19.87 -16.75
CA ASP A 255 -14.44 -19.72 -16.11
C ASP A 255 -14.35 -19.72 -14.56
N PRO A 256 -13.74 -18.69 -13.95
CA PRO A 256 -13.43 -18.69 -12.52
C PRO A 256 -14.67 -18.80 -11.65
N ASP A 257 -14.54 -19.49 -10.53
CA ASP A 257 -15.61 -19.64 -9.54
C ASP A 257 -15.97 -18.32 -8.85
N LEU A 258 -14.98 -17.41 -8.75
CA LEU A 258 -15.09 -16.14 -8.03
C LEU A 258 -14.28 -15.05 -8.71
N ILE A 259 -14.80 -13.82 -8.65
CA ILE A 259 -14.14 -12.63 -9.20
C ILE A 259 -14.01 -11.58 -8.09
N PHE A 260 -12.80 -11.04 -7.91
CA PHE A 260 -12.58 -9.79 -7.18
C PHE A 260 -12.42 -8.64 -8.15
N LEU A 261 -13.09 -7.51 -7.90
CA LEU A 261 -12.98 -6.28 -8.68
C LEU A 261 -12.52 -5.12 -7.78
N ASP A 262 -11.62 -4.29 -8.31
CA ASP A 262 -11.28 -3.02 -7.67
C ASP A 262 -12.45 -2.04 -7.78
N PRO A 263 -13.05 -1.60 -6.67
CA PRO A 263 -14.19 -0.69 -6.69
C PRO A 263 -13.86 0.68 -7.33
N GLY A 264 -12.61 1.09 -7.36
CA GLY A 264 -12.17 2.31 -8.04
C GLY A 264 -12.36 2.27 -9.56
N ASN A 265 -12.52 1.07 -10.16
CA ASN A 265 -12.59 0.86 -11.61
C ASN A 265 -13.95 0.31 -12.08
N LEU A 266 -14.95 0.18 -11.20
CA LEU A 266 -16.25 -0.41 -11.55
C LEU A 266 -17.00 0.36 -12.66
N SER A 267 -16.79 1.66 -12.80
CA SER A 267 -17.38 2.44 -13.89
C SER A 267 -16.86 2.01 -15.28
N ILE A 268 -15.58 1.66 -15.37
CA ILE A 268 -14.97 1.16 -16.60
C ILE A 268 -15.54 -0.23 -16.92
N VAL A 269 -15.58 -1.12 -15.91
CA VAL A 269 -16.18 -2.47 -16.06
C VAL A 269 -17.64 -2.39 -16.45
N ALA A 270 -18.41 -1.45 -15.88
CA ALA A 270 -19.81 -1.25 -16.23
C ALA A 270 -20.01 -0.85 -17.70
N GLU A 271 -19.14 -0.01 -18.24
CA GLU A 271 -19.19 0.37 -19.65
C GLU A 271 -18.81 -0.79 -20.58
N GLU A 272 -17.79 -1.56 -20.21
CA GLU A 272 -17.42 -2.80 -20.94
C GLU A 272 -18.57 -3.82 -20.92
N ALA A 273 -19.26 -3.96 -19.77
CA ALA A 273 -20.38 -4.89 -19.62
C ALA A 273 -21.58 -4.52 -20.49
N LYS A 274 -21.88 -3.24 -20.67
CA LYS A 274 -22.92 -2.79 -21.59
C LYS A 274 -22.61 -3.21 -23.03
N ASN A 275 -21.34 -3.10 -23.44
CA ASN A 275 -20.90 -3.38 -24.79
C ASN A 275 -20.72 -4.89 -25.06
N LYS A 276 -20.49 -5.72 -24.03
CA LYS A 276 -20.20 -7.16 -24.12
C LYS A 276 -21.06 -7.98 -23.16
N ARG A 277 -22.36 -7.64 -23.06
CA ARG A 277 -23.27 -8.24 -22.07
C ARG A 277 -23.26 -9.75 -22.08
N ASP A 278 -23.38 -10.37 -23.27
CA ASP A 278 -23.46 -11.82 -23.42
C ASP A 278 -22.19 -12.53 -22.89
N TYR A 279 -21.02 -11.91 -23.08
CA TYR A 279 -19.78 -12.40 -22.52
C TYR A 279 -19.84 -12.44 -20.98
N PHE A 280 -20.16 -11.31 -20.34
CA PHE A 280 -20.13 -11.21 -18.89
C PHE A 280 -21.19 -12.07 -18.20
N VAL A 281 -22.42 -12.14 -18.75
CA VAL A 281 -23.47 -13.01 -18.20
C VAL A 281 -23.17 -14.49 -18.40
N SER A 282 -22.25 -14.87 -19.30
CA SER A 282 -21.83 -16.25 -19.50
C SER A 282 -20.89 -16.77 -18.42
N LEU A 283 -20.15 -15.89 -17.74
CA LEU A 283 -19.20 -16.26 -16.70
C LEU A 283 -19.90 -16.87 -15.46
N LYS A 284 -19.37 -17.99 -14.97
CA LYS A 284 -19.91 -18.73 -13.81
C LYS A 284 -20.01 -17.81 -12.57
N ALA A 285 -18.95 -17.08 -12.26
CA ALA A 285 -18.94 -16.18 -11.09
C ALA A 285 -20.05 -15.11 -11.18
N VAL A 286 -20.35 -14.61 -12.37
CA VAL A 286 -21.43 -13.63 -12.58
C VAL A 286 -22.81 -14.30 -12.42
N LYS A 287 -23.03 -15.46 -13.02
CA LYS A 287 -24.29 -16.25 -12.90
C LYS A 287 -24.60 -16.60 -11.45
N THR A 288 -23.60 -16.96 -10.67
CA THR A 288 -23.76 -17.36 -9.26
C THR A 288 -23.69 -16.18 -8.30
N GLY A 289 -23.41 -14.97 -8.82
CA GLY A 289 -23.24 -13.76 -8.03
C GLY A 289 -21.97 -13.80 -7.14
N ASN A 290 -20.97 -14.60 -7.47
CA ASN A 290 -19.70 -14.67 -6.73
C ASN A 290 -18.72 -13.60 -7.21
N VAL A 291 -19.19 -12.36 -7.15
CA VAL A 291 -18.42 -11.16 -7.49
C VAL A 291 -18.26 -10.31 -6.25
N TYR A 292 -17.04 -9.94 -5.94
CA TYR A 292 -16.70 -9.22 -4.71
C TYR A 292 -15.87 -7.98 -5.01
N ALA A 293 -16.15 -6.90 -4.29
CA ALA A 293 -15.31 -5.72 -4.31
C ALA A 293 -14.13 -5.91 -3.34
N MET A 294 -12.93 -5.57 -3.82
CA MET A 294 -11.72 -5.53 -3.00
C MET A 294 -10.91 -4.28 -3.39
N PRO A 295 -10.86 -3.26 -2.51
CA PRO A 295 -10.15 -2.01 -2.79
C PRO A 295 -8.69 -2.19 -3.15
N SER A 296 -8.22 -1.35 -4.08
CA SER A 296 -6.81 -1.34 -4.47
C SER A 296 -5.89 -1.05 -3.30
N TYR A 297 -4.74 -1.72 -3.32
CA TYR A 297 -3.61 -1.38 -2.46
C TYR A 297 -2.44 -0.72 -3.23
N ASN A 298 -2.63 -0.42 -4.52
CA ASN A 298 -1.66 0.27 -5.36
C ASN A 298 -2.11 1.71 -5.65
N GLN A 299 -1.78 2.62 -4.73
CA GLN A 299 -2.08 4.04 -4.89
C GLN A 299 -0.88 4.87 -4.44
N TYR A 300 -0.14 5.42 -5.41
CA TYR A 300 1.10 6.17 -5.17
C TYR A 300 2.09 5.34 -4.35
N SER A 301 2.55 4.24 -4.95
CA SER A 301 3.21 3.06 -4.37
C SER A 301 2.28 2.17 -3.54
N THR A 302 2.78 1.02 -3.10
CA THR A 302 1.99 0.01 -2.37
C THR A 302 1.53 0.53 -1.02
N ASN A 303 0.23 0.46 -0.78
CA ASN A 303 -0.39 0.62 0.53
C ASN A 303 -0.28 -0.70 1.30
N ILE A 304 0.72 -0.80 2.17
CA ILE A 304 1.01 -2.03 2.93
C ILE A 304 -0.14 -2.40 3.87
N ALA A 305 -0.77 -1.42 4.51
CA ALA A 305 -1.90 -1.66 5.38
C ALA A 305 -3.06 -2.35 4.62
N TYR A 306 -3.39 -1.87 3.43
CA TYR A 306 -4.45 -2.47 2.62
C TYR A 306 -4.03 -3.80 1.99
N SER A 307 -2.76 -3.96 1.59
CA SER A 307 -2.26 -5.24 1.10
C SER A 307 -2.47 -6.34 2.14
N LEU A 308 -2.10 -6.09 3.41
CA LEU A 308 -2.29 -7.02 4.52
C LEU A 308 -3.78 -7.27 4.84
N ALA A 309 -4.60 -6.21 4.87
CA ALA A 309 -6.04 -6.33 5.11
C ALA A 309 -6.73 -7.13 4.00
N ASN A 310 -6.38 -6.88 2.74
CA ASN A 310 -6.93 -7.60 1.59
C ASN A 310 -6.61 -9.10 1.63
N ALA A 311 -5.46 -9.50 2.20
CA ALA A 311 -5.15 -10.92 2.38
C ALA A 311 -6.12 -11.59 3.38
N TYR A 312 -6.41 -10.94 4.51
CA TYR A 312 -7.44 -11.46 5.43
C TYR A 312 -8.83 -11.47 4.78
N TYR A 313 -9.18 -10.42 4.03
CA TYR A 313 -10.44 -10.38 3.31
C TYR A 313 -10.56 -11.52 2.29
N ALA A 314 -9.54 -11.73 1.46
CA ALA A 314 -9.49 -12.84 0.52
C ALA A 314 -9.64 -14.18 1.25
N GLY A 315 -8.98 -14.34 2.40
CA GLY A 315 -9.08 -15.54 3.24
C GLY A 315 -10.51 -15.78 3.75
N THR A 316 -11.19 -14.76 4.25
CA THR A 316 -12.58 -14.90 4.74
C THR A 316 -13.57 -15.25 3.63
N VAL A 317 -13.31 -14.83 2.40
CA VAL A 317 -14.18 -15.12 1.23
C VAL A 317 -13.89 -16.51 0.64
N LEU A 318 -12.61 -16.86 0.48
CA LEU A 318 -12.18 -18.06 -0.22
C LEU A 318 -12.13 -19.31 0.69
N PHE A 319 -11.85 -19.12 1.97
CA PHE A 319 -11.59 -20.18 2.96
C PHE A 319 -12.27 -19.88 4.28
N PRO A 320 -13.61 -19.76 4.31
CA PRO A 320 -14.35 -19.27 5.47
C PRO A 320 -14.12 -20.10 6.75
N GLU A 321 -13.86 -21.41 6.64
CA GLU A 321 -13.59 -22.26 7.81
C GLU A 321 -12.22 -21.94 8.46
N ALA A 322 -11.18 -21.73 7.65
CA ALA A 322 -9.84 -21.39 8.14
C ALA A 322 -9.76 -19.95 8.69
N PHE A 323 -10.73 -19.11 8.38
CA PHE A 323 -10.85 -17.72 8.81
C PHE A 323 -12.10 -17.45 9.65
N ALA A 324 -12.75 -18.49 10.20
CA ALA A 324 -14.00 -18.38 10.95
C ALA A 324 -13.90 -17.50 12.21
N ASP A 325 -12.71 -17.38 12.78
CA ASP A 325 -12.41 -16.51 13.93
C ASP A 325 -12.13 -15.05 13.55
N VAL A 326 -12.07 -14.73 12.25
CA VAL A 326 -11.74 -13.39 11.75
C VAL A 326 -13.00 -12.57 11.53
N ASN A 327 -13.25 -11.58 12.40
CA ASN A 327 -14.12 -10.48 12.06
C ASN A 327 -13.35 -9.50 11.17
N PHE A 328 -13.66 -9.47 9.87
CA PHE A 328 -12.88 -8.71 8.91
C PHE A 328 -12.89 -7.20 9.19
N ALA A 329 -14.02 -6.61 9.58
CA ALA A 329 -14.09 -5.18 9.90
C ALA A 329 -13.13 -4.81 11.04
N ALA A 330 -13.13 -5.60 12.11
CA ALA A 330 -12.22 -5.42 13.24
C ALA A 330 -10.74 -5.66 12.83
N LYS A 331 -10.48 -6.66 11.97
CA LYS A 331 -9.14 -6.96 11.48
C LYS A 331 -8.60 -5.86 10.55
N PHE A 332 -9.44 -5.30 9.69
CA PHE A 332 -9.11 -4.13 8.88
C PHE A 332 -8.69 -2.95 9.77
N ASP A 333 -9.54 -2.62 10.76
CA ASP A 333 -9.26 -1.50 11.65
C ASP A 333 -8.05 -1.74 12.56
N GLU A 334 -7.79 -2.97 13.00
CA GLU A 334 -6.56 -3.34 13.70
C GLU A 334 -5.32 -3.02 12.85
N ILE A 335 -5.28 -3.52 11.61
CA ILE A 335 -4.15 -3.34 10.70
C ILE A 335 -3.98 -1.86 10.35
N VAL A 336 -5.05 -1.20 9.94
CA VAL A 336 -4.99 0.19 9.49
C VAL A 336 -4.64 1.12 10.65
N SER A 337 -5.18 0.88 11.86
CA SER A 337 -4.82 1.64 13.07
C SER A 337 -3.36 1.48 13.44
N PHE A 338 -2.82 0.28 13.29
CA PHE A 338 -1.41 0.05 13.56
C PHE A 338 -0.50 0.95 12.71
N PHE A 339 -0.77 1.12 11.41
CA PHE A 339 0.03 1.94 10.51
C PHE A 339 -0.28 3.44 10.60
N ASN A 340 -1.56 3.80 10.81
CA ASN A 340 -2.05 5.16 10.61
C ASN A 340 -2.63 5.81 11.89
N GLY A 341 -2.65 5.10 13.02
CA GLY A 341 -3.11 5.60 14.32
C GLY A 341 -4.63 5.56 14.53
N ARG A 342 -5.42 5.22 13.51
CA ARG A 342 -6.88 5.02 13.59
C ARG A 342 -7.37 4.08 12.52
N GLY A 343 -8.49 3.38 12.78
CA GLY A 343 -9.23 2.62 11.80
C GLY A 343 -10.30 3.47 11.10
N TRP A 344 -10.83 2.94 9.98
CA TRP A 344 -11.90 3.59 9.22
C TRP A 344 -12.69 2.64 8.33
N TYR A 345 -12.83 1.37 8.72
CA TYR A 345 -13.57 0.38 7.91
C TYR A 345 -14.99 0.87 7.54
N GLU A 346 -15.71 1.42 8.50
CA GLU A 346 -17.09 1.92 8.29
C GLU A 346 -17.16 3.07 7.26
N HIS A 347 -16.05 3.76 7.02
CA HIS A 347 -15.99 4.84 6.04
C HIS A 347 -15.66 4.34 4.62
N MET A 348 -15.20 3.09 4.46
CA MET A 348 -14.76 2.59 3.16
C MET A 348 -15.90 2.56 2.14
N ALA A 349 -17.02 1.94 2.45
CA ALA A 349 -18.17 1.85 1.54
C ALA A 349 -18.80 3.22 1.21
N PRO A 350 -19.09 4.10 2.20
CA PRO A 350 -19.57 5.46 1.93
C PRO A 350 -18.65 6.29 1.03
N LEU A 351 -17.35 6.02 1.07
CA LEU A 351 -16.33 6.70 0.24
C LEU A 351 -16.01 5.96 -1.07
N GLY A 352 -16.88 5.05 -1.51
CA GLY A 352 -16.76 4.36 -2.79
C GLY A 352 -15.68 3.28 -2.84
N GLN A 353 -15.24 2.79 -1.68
CA GLN A 353 -14.26 1.71 -1.53
C GLN A 353 -14.83 0.54 -0.72
N PRO A 354 -15.97 -0.07 -1.14
CA PRO A 354 -16.58 -1.15 -0.38
C PRO A 354 -15.71 -2.41 -0.40
N TYR A 355 -15.86 -3.20 0.65
CA TYR A 355 -15.60 -4.64 0.66
C TYR A 355 -16.93 -5.38 0.63
N GLY A 356 -16.95 -6.60 0.15
CA GLY A 356 -18.13 -7.43 0.17
C GLY A 356 -18.58 -7.85 -1.22
N ARG A 357 -19.64 -8.65 -1.23
CA ARG A 357 -20.29 -9.12 -2.44
C ARG A 357 -21.01 -7.98 -3.13
N ILE A 358 -20.87 -7.90 -4.45
CA ILE A 358 -21.51 -6.87 -5.28
C ILE A 358 -22.25 -7.50 -6.46
N ALA A 359 -23.25 -6.82 -6.99
CA ALA A 359 -23.75 -7.12 -8.32
C ALA A 359 -22.67 -6.83 -9.36
N PHE A 360 -22.61 -7.62 -10.44
CA PHE A 360 -21.65 -7.32 -11.51
C PHE A 360 -22.01 -5.97 -12.14
N PRO A 361 -21.05 -5.04 -12.29
CA PRO A 361 -21.34 -3.69 -12.79
C PRO A 361 -21.93 -3.72 -14.20
N GLY A 362 -23.04 -3.04 -14.41
CA GLY A 362 -23.68 -2.89 -15.73
C GLY A 362 -24.54 -4.08 -16.22
N ILE A 363 -24.77 -5.09 -15.35
CA ILE A 363 -25.62 -6.26 -15.67
C ILE A 363 -26.82 -6.35 -14.78
#